data_b554b1b98be8dfd019661a33b1c24a55
#
_entry.id   b554b1b98be8dfd019661a33b1c24a55
#
_cell.length_a   1.000
_cell.length_b   1.000
_cell.length_c   1.000
_cell.angle_alpha   90.00
_cell.angle_beta   90.00
_cell.angle_gamma   90.00
#
_symmetry.space_group_name_H-M   'P 1'
#
loop_
_entity.id
_entity.type
_entity.pdbx_description
1 polymer ?
#
loop_
_entity_poly.entity_id
_entity_poly.type
_entity_poly.pdbx_seq_one_letter_code
_entity_poly.pdbx_strand_id
1 'polypeptide(L)'
;MIFFGIDLGGTKIEILALDETGRECLRQRIATPAGDYAATVAAIALLVRDAERELGETGSVGIATPGAVSRLTGRIKNANSTCLNGQPLVQDLQRALQREIRIENDA
;
A
#
# COMPACT_ATOMS: atom_id res chain seq x y z
N MET A 1 16.90 6.24 -7.20
CA MET A 1 15.82 5.26 -7.11
C MET A 1 15.00 5.50 -5.86
N ILE A 2 13.69 5.51 -5.98
CA ILE A 2 12.79 5.80 -4.86
C ILE A 2 12.16 4.51 -4.37
N PHE A 3 11.99 4.40 -3.06
CA PHE A 3 11.21 3.35 -2.42
C PHE A 3 9.97 3.98 -1.77
N PHE A 4 8.79 3.48 -2.14
CA PHE A 4 7.53 3.92 -1.51
C PHE A 4 7.08 2.89 -0.48
N GLY A 5 6.92 3.33 0.76
CA GLY A 5 6.35 2.52 1.82
C GLY A 5 4.93 2.96 2.09
N ILE A 6 3.99 2.01 2.06
CA ILE A 6 2.58 2.29 2.37
C ILE A 6 2.25 1.65 3.71
N ASP A 7 1.77 2.45 4.64
CA ASP A 7 1.21 1.97 5.91
C ASP A 7 -0.31 1.99 5.79
N LEU A 8 -0.90 0.81 5.65
CA LEU A 8 -2.33 0.64 5.47
C LEU A 8 -2.99 0.38 6.82
N GLY A 9 -3.51 1.43 7.43
CA GLY A 9 -4.23 1.33 8.68
C GLY A 9 -5.75 1.29 8.50
N GLY A 10 -6.46 0.99 9.57
CA GLY A 10 -7.93 0.93 9.55
C GLY A 10 -8.59 2.30 9.37
N THR A 11 -7.91 3.38 9.75
CA THR A 11 -8.46 4.74 9.66
C THR A 11 -7.68 5.64 8.72
N LYS A 12 -6.39 5.36 8.51
CA LYS A 12 -5.50 6.20 7.71
C LYS A 12 -4.59 5.35 6.85
N ILE A 13 -4.29 5.84 5.66
CA ILE A 13 -3.26 5.28 4.79
C ILE A 13 -2.17 6.34 4.67
N GLU A 14 -0.92 5.94 4.94
CA GLU A 14 0.22 6.85 4.84
C GLU A 14 1.20 6.32 3.81
N ILE A 15 1.71 7.22 2.95
CA ILE A 15 2.81 6.91 2.05
C ILE A 15 4.06 7.65 2.49
N LEU A 16 5.18 6.95 2.47
CA LEU A 16 6.50 7.47 2.76
C LEU A 16 7.40 7.17 1.57
N ALA A 17 8.03 8.20 1.00
CA ALA A 17 9.01 8.01 -0.07
C ALA A 17 10.42 8.19 0.47
N LEU A 18 11.26 7.20 0.23
CA LEU A 18 12.67 7.22 0.65
C LEU A 18 13.56 7.18 -0.59
N ASP A 19 14.66 7.92 -0.55
CA ASP A 19 15.70 7.82 -1.57
C ASP A 19 16.63 6.62 -1.28
N GLU A 20 17.60 6.39 -2.15
CA GLU A 20 18.53 5.27 -2.03
C GLU A 20 19.42 5.34 -0.78
N THR A 21 19.51 6.50 -0.13
CA THR A 21 20.25 6.65 1.12
C THR A 21 19.37 6.41 2.36
N GLY A 22 18.06 6.20 2.16
CA GLY A 22 17.09 6.04 3.22
C GLY A 22 16.51 7.36 3.74
N ARG A 23 16.79 8.46 3.05
CA ARG A 23 16.29 9.77 3.43
C ARG A 23 14.84 9.94 2.97
N GLU A 24 14.01 10.46 3.86
CA GLU A 24 12.60 10.74 3.56
C GLU A 24 12.50 11.92 2.59
N CYS A 25 11.85 11.67 1.43
CA CYS A 25 11.64 12.66 0.38
C CYS A 25 10.22 13.22 0.41
N LEU A 26 9.26 12.42 0.88
CA LEU A 26 7.85 12.78 0.87
C LEU A 26 7.09 11.95 1.89
N ARG A 27 6.08 12.54 2.51
CA ARG A 27 5.15 11.86 3.40
C ARG A 27 3.76 12.44 3.20
N GLN A 28 2.78 11.59 2.90
CA GLN A 28 1.40 12.01 2.75
C GLN A 28 0.48 11.02 3.44
N ARG A 29 -0.67 11.49 3.88
CA ARG A 29 -1.64 10.70 4.61
C ARG A 29 -3.04 11.03 4.14
N ILE A 30 -3.86 9.99 3.99
CA ILE A 30 -5.28 10.14 3.65
C ILE A 30 -6.13 9.29 4.59
N ALA A 31 -7.44 9.56 4.62
CA ALA A 31 -8.39 8.71 5.32
C ALA A 31 -8.55 7.39 4.56
N THR A 32 -8.61 6.27 5.29
CA THR A 32 -8.93 4.98 4.69
C THR A 32 -10.41 4.95 4.32
N PRO A 33 -10.76 4.54 3.06
CA PRO A 33 -12.17 4.33 2.69
C PRO A 33 -12.73 3.11 3.43
N ALA A 34 -13.26 3.34 4.62
CA ALA A 34 -13.71 2.28 5.50
C ALA A 34 -14.83 1.43 4.86
N GLY A 35 -14.70 0.11 4.95
CA GLY A 35 -15.71 -0.81 4.45
C GLY A 35 -15.77 -0.95 2.93
N ASP A 36 -14.82 -0.35 2.19
CA ASP A 36 -14.81 -0.39 0.72
C ASP A 36 -13.44 -0.81 0.22
N TYR A 37 -13.32 -2.09 -0.12
CA TYR A 37 -12.06 -2.66 -0.62
C TYR A 37 -11.60 -2.01 -1.93
N ALA A 38 -12.50 -1.89 -2.91
CA ALA A 38 -12.16 -1.32 -4.21
C ALA A 38 -11.68 0.12 -4.09
N ALA A 39 -12.34 0.92 -3.25
CA ALA A 39 -11.93 2.30 -2.98
C ALA A 39 -10.57 2.34 -2.26
N THR A 40 -10.30 1.39 -1.38
CA THR A 40 -9.01 1.28 -0.69
C THR A 40 -7.87 1.00 -1.67
N VAL A 41 -8.06 0.05 -2.58
CA VAL A 41 -7.07 -0.25 -3.63
C VAL A 41 -6.83 0.99 -4.51
N ALA A 42 -7.90 1.65 -4.95
CA ALA A 42 -7.80 2.85 -5.77
C ALA A 42 -7.09 3.99 -5.03
N ALA A 43 -7.36 4.17 -3.73
CA ALA A 43 -6.72 5.19 -2.92
C ALA A 43 -5.21 4.97 -2.79
N ILE A 44 -4.78 3.73 -2.58
CA ILE A 44 -3.35 3.39 -2.50
C ILE A 44 -2.67 3.67 -3.85
N ALA A 45 -3.28 3.23 -4.95
CA ALA A 45 -2.74 3.47 -6.29
C ALA A 45 -2.60 4.96 -6.59
N LEU A 46 -3.59 5.75 -6.20
CA LEU A 46 -3.58 7.20 -6.39
C LEU A 46 -2.47 7.86 -5.57
N LEU A 47 -2.28 7.44 -4.31
CA LEU A 47 -1.19 7.94 -3.47
C LEU A 47 0.18 7.73 -4.12
N VAL A 48 0.42 6.52 -4.65
CA VAL A 48 1.69 6.20 -5.30
C VAL A 48 1.88 7.06 -6.55
N ARG A 49 0.86 7.16 -7.39
CA ARG A 49 0.94 7.95 -8.63
C ARG A 49 1.14 9.43 -8.37
N ASP A 50 0.46 9.98 -7.37
CA ASP A 50 0.63 11.39 -6.99
C ASP A 50 2.03 11.66 -6.46
N ALA A 51 2.56 10.75 -5.64
CA ALA A 51 3.92 10.85 -5.13
C ALA A 51 4.96 10.78 -6.26
N GLU A 52 4.77 9.87 -7.21
CA GLU A 52 5.65 9.75 -8.39
C GLU A 52 5.62 11.02 -9.23
N ARG A 53 4.45 11.60 -9.40
CA ARG A 53 4.30 12.85 -10.16
C ARG A 53 5.00 14.01 -9.45
N GLU A 54 4.86 14.10 -8.15
CA GLU A 54 5.48 15.17 -7.36
C GLU A 54 7.01 15.04 -7.35
N LEU A 55 7.54 13.82 -7.24
CA LEU A 55 8.98 13.57 -7.21
C LEU A 55 9.60 13.46 -8.62
N GLY A 56 8.78 13.29 -9.65
CA GLY A 56 9.25 13.12 -11.03
C GLY A 56 9.97 11.79 -11.27
N GLU A 57 9.68 10.77 -10.46
CA GLU A 57 10.42 9.51 -10.48
C GLU A 57 9.51 8.36 -10.07
N THR A 58 9.67 7.20 -10.71
CA THR A 58 8.98 5.98 -10.29
C THR A 58 9.83 5.21 -9.29
N GLY A 59 9.21 4.29 -8.54
CA GLY A 59 9.92 3.54 -7.53
C GLY A 59 9.26 2.21 -7.21
N SER A 60 9.95 1.43 -6.38
CA SER A 60 9.39 0.19 -5.84
C SER A 60 8.42 0.49 -4.71
N VAL A 61 7.45 -0.42 -4.49
CA VAL A 61 6.39 -0.23 -3.51
C VAL A 61 6.36 -1.41 -2.53
N GLY A 62 6.37 -1.09 -1.25
CA GLY A 62 6.14 -2.04 -0.18
C GLY A 62 4.95 -1.60 0.67
N ILE A 63 4.19 -2.57 1.17
CA ILE A 63 2.99 -2.29 1.97
C ILE A 63 3.07 -3.03 3.30
N ALA A 64 2.79 -2.31 4.39
CA ALA A 64 2.54 -2.87 5.69
C ALA A 64 1.02 -2.88 5.92
N THR A 65 0.48 -4.04 6.26
CA THR A 65 -0.94 -4.20 6.49
C THR A 65 -1.24 -4.60 7.94
N PRO A 66 -2.45 -4.32 8.43
CA PRO A 66 -2.85 -4.72 9.78
C PRO A 66 -3.16 -6.21 9.91
N GLY A 67 -3.17 -6.95 8.80
CA GLY A 67 -3.45 -8.38 8.79
C GLY A 67 -2.31 -9.18 8.20
N ALA A 68 -2.51 -10.50 8.12
CA ALA A 68 -1.56 -11.42 7.51
C ALA A 68 -2.01 -11.82 6.11
N VAL A 69 -1.06 -12.11 5.23
CA VAL A 69 -1.36 -12.67 3.91
C VAL A 69 -1.21 -14.18 3.97
N SER A 70 -2.25 -14.91 3.56
CA SER A 70 -2.20 -16.35 3.47
C SER A 70 -1.21 -16.80 2.39
N ARG A 71 -0.28 -17.68 2.75
CA ARG A 71 0.69 -18.24 1.79
C ARG A 71 0.02 -19.16 0.77
N LEU A 72 -1.12 -19.73 1.12
CA LEU A 72 -1.85 -20.66 0.24
C LEU A 72 -2.71 -19.91 -0.79
N THR A 73 -3.37 -18.82 -0.38
CA THR A 73 -4.34 -18.13 -1.21
C THR A 73 -3.89 -16.75 -1.68
N GLY A 74 -2.87 -16.17 -1.05
CA GLY A 74 -2.46 -14.79 -1.30
C GLY A 74 -3.46 -13.75 -0.79
N ARG A 75 -4.45 -14.16 -0.01
CA ARG A 75 -5.51 -13.27 0.49
C ARG A 75 -5.23 -12.82 1.91
N ILE A 76 -5.71 -11.62 2.23
CA ILE A 76 -5.59 -11.04 3.57
C ILE A 76 -6.47 -11.83 4.55
N LYS A 77 -5.94 -12.07 5.74
CA LYS A 77 -6.67 -12.67 6.85
C LYS A 77 -6.38 -11.94 8.16
N ASN A 78 -7.35 -11.99 9.08
CA ASN A 78 -7.21 -11.42 10.43
C ASN A 78 -6.91 -9.92 10.45
N ALA A 79 -7.34 -9.18 9.42
CA ALA A 79 -7.19 -7.74 9.39
C ALA A 79 -8.25 -7.07 10.27
N ASN A 80 -7.86 -5.98 10.97
CA ASN A 80 -8.79 -5.16 11.72
C ASN A 80 -9.79 -4.45 10.80
N SER A 81 -9.35 -4.04 9.60
CA SER A 81 -10.24 -3.58 8.55
C SER A 81 -10.87 -4.79 7.89
N THR A 82 -12.11 -5.10 8.25
CA THR A 82 -12.78 -6.33 7.80
C THR A 82 -12.93 -6.41 6.28
N CYS A 83 -13.01 -5.29 5.57
CA CYS A 83 -13.12 -5.28 4.11
C CYS A 83 -11.86 -5.84 3.42
N LEU A 84 -10.74 -5.94 4.11
CA LEU A 84 -9.50 -6.51 3.56
C LEU A 84 -9.44 -8.02 3.69
N ASN A 85 -10.19 -8.60 4.62
CA ASN A 85 -10.17 -10.04 4.87
C ASN A 85 -10.68 -10.81 3.64
N GLY A 86 -9.95 -11.83 3.23
CA GLY A 86 -10.30 -12.63 2.05
C GLY A 86 -9.97 -11.98 0.71
N GLN A 87 -9.41 -10.78 0.68
CA GLN A 87 -9.11 -10.06 -0.56
C GLN A 87 -7.66 -10.26 -1.03
N PRO A 88 -7.44 -10.37 -2.36
CA PRO A 88 -6.10 -10.54 -2.93
C PRO A 88 -5.42 -9.18 -3.14
N LEU A 89 -5.09 -8.49 -2.04
CA LEU A 89 -4.59 -7.11 -2.07
C LEU A 89 -3.32 -6.94 -2.92
N VAL A 90 -2.34 -7.84 -2.77
CA VAL A 90 -1.08 -7.75 -3.52
C VAL A 90 -1.34 -7.83 -5.01
N GLN A 91 -2.13 -8.81 -5.44
CA GLN A 91 -2.44 -9.02 -6.87
C GLN A 91 -3.19 -7.83 -7.46
N ASP A 92 -4.15 -7.29 -6.72
CA ASP A 92 -4.93 -6.14 -7.19
C ASP A 92 -4.08 -4.89 -7.31
N LEU A 93 -3.16 -4.66 -6.36
CA LEU A 93 -2.24 -3.53 -6.42
C LEU A 93 -1.18 -3.71 -7.51
N GLN A 94 -0.67 -4.92 -7.70
CA GLN A 94 0.26 -5.21 -8.81
C GLN A 94 -0.38 -4.89 -10.15
N ARG A 95 -1.66 -5.24 -10.31
CA ARG A 95 -2.41 -4.93 -11.52
C ARG A 95 -2.65 -3.44 -11.67
N ALA A 96 -3.03 -2.76 -10.61
CA ALA A 96 -3.32 -1.33 -10.64
C ALA A 96 -2.08 -0.48 -10.91
N LEU A 97 -0.93 -0.86 -10.34
CA LEU A 97 0.32 -0.11 -10.45
C LEU A 97 1.28 -0.68 -11.50
N GLN A 98 0.98 -1.85 -12.06
CA GLN A 98 1.77 -2.53 -13.09
C GLN A 98 3.23 -2.72 -12.68
N ARG A 99 3.42 -3.16 -11.44
CA ARG A 99 4.74 -3.46 -10.88
C ARG A 99 4.62 -4.46 -9.74
N GLU A 100 5.75 -5.05 -9.36
CA GLU A 100 5.80 -5.92 -8.19
C GLU A 100 5.54 -5.14 -6.92
N ILE A 101 4.70 -5.69 -6.05
CA ILE A 101 4.38 -5.11 -4.75
C ILE A 101 4.87 -6.07 -3.68
N ARG A 102 5.62 -5.55 -2.71
CA ARG A 102 6.02 -6.29 -1.53
C ARG A 102 5.04 -6.01 -0.42
N ILE A 103 4.73 -7.03 0.37
CA ILE A 103 3.85 -6.88 1.51
C ILE A 103 4.54 -7.43 2.77
N GLU A 104 4.40 -6.68 3.86
CA GLU A 104 4.89 -7.09 5.17
C GLU A 104 3.76 -6.99 6.16
N ASN A 105 3.76 -7.90 7.14
CA ASN A 105 2.80 -7.83 8.22
C ASN A 105 3.25 -6.79 9.22
N ASP A 106 2.31 -5.95 9.63
CA ASP A 106 2.51 -5.02 10.73
C ASP A 106 2.34 -5.84 12.01
N ALA A 107 3.44 -6.33 12.51
CA ALA A 107 3.45 -7.19 13.69
C ALA A 107 3.33 -6.38 14.98
#